data_57e25d7d60b2f7ce9e49d9bc34817ce0
#
_entry.id   57e25d7d60b2f7ce9e49d9bc34817ce0
#
_cell.length_a   1.000
_cell.length_b   1.000
_cell.length_c   1.000
_cell.angle_alpha   90.00
_cell.angle_beta   90.00
_cell.angle_gamma   90.00
#
_symmetry.space_group_name_H-M   'P 1'
#
loop_
_entity.id
_entity.type
_entity.pdbx_description
1 polymer ?
#
loop_
_entity_poly.entity_id
_entity_poly.type
_entity_poly.pdbx_seq_one_letter_code
_entity_poly.pdbx_strand_id
1 'polypeptide(L)'
;MAQQGPHGKVKTKSKPGRTAAAPAAAAAPAPPTDWSVPYAASITPDGLRKDLIVLASDEYEGRETGTKGQRMAADYISKRFAALGLAGPVQGSDNPYIQHFSLESRSWGDGISLKVGKRAFQWSKDFYSISNDSPFPTETELQIVFAGYGLDLPNYSDYTGLDVTGKDVVVLTGEPLDAQGKSLLSTNGKSVKLTGPGNMVTAATKHGARSILILNTDADDFATTLERVASYSKQPRLAAAGQTGPKRTAAFVLGPAASYALLHTNEATLKKYEAATTAAGKPVKASFKPAKTTLAAPRKVEPLSTENVLGYLEGSDKKDELVVMSAHYDHLGLKDGKVFNGADDDGSGTVSVLSFADAFVQAKKDGHGPRRSILFLANTGEEEGLLGSQYYTDHPVFPLESTVADVNIDMVGRVDPEHEGKGDYVYIVGADKLSSELNAVSEATNQKYNPIALDYKYNDPNDPEHIYYRSDHYNFAKHKIPVAFYTSGLHADYHKETDEVDKINFPAMARRDQLIFHTAWELANRDNRPVVDSNKP
;
A
#
# COMPACT_ATOMS: atom_id res chain seq x y z
N MET A 1 -5.11 -23.31 102.15
CA MET A 1 -5.07 -24.61 102.91
C MET A 1 -4.68 -25.66 101.88
N ALA A 2 -3.45 -26.12 101.95
CA ALA A 2 -3.01 -27.43 102.37
C ALA A 2 -3.39 -28.51 101.34
N GLN A 3 -2.61 -29.43 100.91
CA GLN A 3 -1.28 -29.98 101.23
C GLN A 3 -0.95 -31.07 100.18
N GLN A 4 0.29 -31.06 99.74
CA GLN A 4 1.25 -32.15 99.67
C GLN A 4 0.89 -33.50 98.99
N GLY A 5 1.58 -33.92 98.09
CA GLY A 5 2.64 -34.73 97.60
C GLY A 5 2.65 -36.21 98.04
N PRO A 6 3.63 -37.11 97.73
CA PRO A 6 4.57 -37.20 96.62
C PRO A 6 4.71 -38.63 96.02
N HIS A 7 5.68 -38.81 95.08
CA HIS A 7 6.46 -40.02 94.74
C HIS A 7 6.02 -40.96 93.60
N GLY A 8 6.99 -41.16 92.73
CA GLY A 8 7.14 -42.38 91.98
C GLY A 8 7.86 -42.20 90.61
N LYS A 9 9.21 -42.26 90.59
CA LYS A 9 10.01 -42.38 89.39
C LYS A 9 9.96 -43.78 88.82
N VAL A 10 9.52 -43.95 87.60
CA VAL A 10 9.85 -45.14 86.80
C VAL A 10 10.50 -44.64 85.47
N LYS A 11 11.76 -45.07 85.30
CA LYS A 11 12.51 -44.85 84.06
C LYS A 11 12.16 -45.96 83.08
N THR A 12 11.53 -45.63 81.98
CA THR A 12 11.44 -46.50 80.79
C THR A 12 12.29 -45.94 79.69
N LYS A 13 13.27 -46.70 79.22
CA LYS A 13 14.11 -46.40 78.05
C LYS A 13 13.27 -46.56 76.77
N SER A 14 12.98 -45.54 76.09
CA SER A 14 12.43 -45.60 74.72
C SER A 14 13.57 -45.62 73.67
N LYS A 15 13.52 -46.62 72.79
CA LYS A 15 14.39 -46.71 71.60
C LYS A 15 14.09 -45.56 70.63
N PRO A 16 15.11 -45.02 69.90
CA PRO A 16 14.87 -43.99 68.90
C PRO A 16 14.11 -44.60 67.72
N GLY A 17 12.94 -44.04 67.41
CA GLY A 17 12.14 -44.37 66.22
C GLY A 17 12.84 -43.86 64.99
N ARG A 18 13.00 -44.72 63.98
CA ARG A 18 13.39 -44.36 62.61
C ARG A 18 12.31 -43.46 62.02
N THR A 19 12.57 -42.15 61.83
CA THR A 19 11.76 -41.30 61.03
C THR A 19 11.93 -41.73 59.55
N ALA A 20 10.87 -42.26 58.96
CA ALA A 20 10.81 -42.48 57.51
C ALA A 20 10.90 -41.12 56.79
N ALA A 21 11.90 -40.94 55.91
CA ALA A 21 12.00 -39.81 55.08
C ALA A 21 10.79 -39.81 54.12
N ALA A 22 10.08 -38.69 54.05
CA ALA A 22 9.04 -38.46 53.02
C ALA A 22 9.64 -38.62 51.61
N PRO A 23 8.91 -39.24 50.66
CA PRO A 23 9.40 -39.36 49.30
C PRO A 23 9.62 -37.94 48.71
N ALA A 24 10.81 -37.71 48.13
CA ALA A 24 11.11 -36.50 47.44
C ALA A 24 10.05 -36.28 46.33
N ALA A 25 9.40 -35.10 46.35
CA ALA A 25 8.47 -34.73 45.29
C ALA A 25 9.21 -34.84 43.95
N ALA A 26 8.65 -35.60 43.01
CA ALA A 26 9.18 -35.69 41.66
C ALA A 26 9.28 -34.25 41.09
N ALA A 27 10.46 -33.88 40.59
CA ALA A 27 10.66 -32.61 39.96
C ALA A 27 9.65 -32.49 38.80
N ALA A 28 8.95 -31.34 38.71
CA ALA A 28 8.06 -31.07 37.60
C ALA A 28 8.86 -31.22 36.27
N PRO A 29 8.27 -31.83 35.25
CA PRO A 29 8.95 -31.95 33.95
C PRO A 29 9.40 -30.57 33.49
N ALA A 30 10.61 -30.49 32.96
CA ALA A 30 11.11 -29.25 32.37
C ALA A 30 10.12 -28.76 31.32
N PRO A 31 9.86 -27.45 31.24
CA PRO A 31 8.97 -26.92 30.19
C PRO A 31 9.50 -27.37 28.82
N PRO A 32 8.61 -27.64 27.85
CA PRO A 32 9.01 -28.02 26.50
C PRO A 32 9.92 -26.94 25.89
N THR A 33 10.93 -27.36 25.16
CA THR A 33 11.87 -26.46 24.51
C THR A 33 11.10 -25.58 23.51
N ASP A 34 11.28 -24.25 23.59
CA ASP A 34 10.72 -23.32 22.65
C ASP A 34 11.65 -23.20 21.43
N TRP A 35 11.32 -23.96 20.39
CA TRP A 35 12.13 -24.05 19.18
C TRP A 35 12.12 -22.78 18.32
N SER A 36 11.20 -21.83 18.54
CA SER A 36 11.22 -20.57 17.83
C SER A 36 12.50 -19.75 18.11
N VAL A 37 13.04 -19.86 19.34
CA VAL A 37 14.16 -19.04 19.81
C VAL A 37 15.44 -19.24 19.01
N PRO A 38 15.98 -20.47 18.82
CA PRO A 38 17.21 -20.64 18.05
C PRO A 38 17.05 -20.26 16.58
N TYR A 39 15.88 -20.46 15.98
CA TYR A 39 15.65 -20.10 14.58
C TYR A 39 15.43 -18.60 14.40
N ALA A 40 14.75 -17.91 15.28
CA ALA A 40 14.71 -16.45 15.29
C ALA A 40 16.11 -15.84 15.42
N ALA A 41 16.95 -16.41 16.29
CA ALA A 41 18.33 -15.95 16.49
C ALA A 41 19.24 -16.16 15.25
N SER A 42 18.86 -17.02 14.30
CA SER A 42 19.57 -17.17 13.02
C SER A 42 19.36 -16.00 12.06
N ILE A 43 18.34 -15.17 12.30
CA ILE A 43 18.08 -13.93 11.54
C ILE A 43 19.01 -12.86 12.09
N THR A 44 20.09 -12.61 11.32
CA THR A 44 21.19 -11.74 11.76
C THR A 44 21.39 -10.54 10.86
N PRO A 45 21.96 -9.44 11.37
CA PRO A 45 22.30 -8.27 10.56
C PRO A 45 23.13 -8.62 9.32
N ASP A 46 24.11 -9.51 9.44
CA ASP A 46 24.97 -9.91 8.33
C ASP A 46 24.23 -10.77 7.29
N GLY A 47 23.32 -11.63 7.75
CA GLY A 47 22.46 -12.44 6.88
C GLY A 47 21.57 -11.57 6.00
N LEU A 48 20.87 -10.60 6.61
CA LEU A 48 20.01 -9.64 5.92
C LEU A 48 20.81 -8.77 4.92
N ARG A 49 21.95 -8.24 5.37
CA ARG A 49 22.83 -7.42 4.53
C ARG A 49 23.29 -8.15 3.27
N LYS A 50 23.57 -9.45 3.35
CA LYS A 50 24.10 -10.23 2.25
C LYS A 50 23.20 -10.22 1.01
N ASP A 51 21.91 -10.45 1.21
CA ASP A 51 20.93 -10.48 0.11
C ASP A 51 20.55 -9.04 -0.33
N LEU A 52 20.49 -8.09 0.63
CA LEU A 52 20.13 -6.70 0.33
C LEU A 52 21.15 -5.98 -0.54
N ILE A 53 22.45 -6.18 -0.32
CA ILE A 53 23.51 -5.62 -1.16
C ILE A 53 23.35 -6.04 -2.63
N VAL A 54 22.83 -7.23 -2.89
CA VAL A 54 22.58 -7.73 -4.24
C VAL A 54 21.33 -7.06 -4.82
N LEU A 55 20.19 -7.17 -4.13
CA LEU A 55 18.90 -6.72 -4.65
C LEU A 55 18.80 -5.19 -4.80
N ALA A 56 19.43 -4.44 -3.90
CA ALA A 56 19.46 -2.98 -3.94
C ALA A 56 20.75 -2.42 -4.56
N SER A 57 21.38 -3.16 -5.49
CA SER A 57 22.53 -2.65 -6.25
C SER A 57 22.08 -1.99 -7.55
N ASP A 58 22.91 -1.08 -8.08
CA ASP A 58 22.69 -0.42 -9.37
C ASP A 58 22.53 -1.42 -10.54
N GLU A 59 23.09 -2.63 -10.42
CA GLU A 59 22.97 -3.69 -11.44
C GLU A 59 21.50 -4.11 -11.64
N TYR A 60 20.69 -4.02 -10.59
CA TYR A 60 19.27 -4.35 -10.61
C TYR A 60 18.39 -3.18 -11.05
N GLU A 61 18.99 -2.05 -11.47
CA GLU A 61 18.31 -0.92 -12.11
C GLU A 61 17.07 -0.44 -11.35
N GLY A 62 17.07 -0.58 -10.01
CA GLY A 62 15.94 -0.19 -9.16
C GLY A 62 14.65 -1.02 -9.34
N ARG A 63 14.72 -2.18 -9.94
CA ARG A 63 13.69 -3.25 -9.98
C ARG A 63 12.29 -2.82 -10.43
N GLU A 64 12.16 -1.77 -11.25
CA GLU A 64 10.84 -1.31 -11.75
C GLU A 64 10.10 -2.45 -12.46
N THR A 65 8.83 -2.60 -12.14
CA THR A 65 7.94 -3.66 -12.65
C THR A 65 7.98 -3.76 -14.18
N GLY A 66 8.23 -4.97 -14.69
CA GLY A 66 8.29 -5.25 -16.13
C GLY A 66 9.62 -4.88 -16.79
N THR A 67 10.62 -4.39 -16.02
CA THR A 67 11.95 -4.10 -16.55
C THR A 67 12.90 -5.28 -16.46
N LYS A 68 14.12 -5.11 -16.97
CA LYS A 68 15.19 -6.09 -16.83
C LYS A 68 15.58 -6.28 -15.36
N GLY A 69 15.70 -5.19 -14.60
CA GLY A 69 16.09 -5.23 -13.20
C GLY A 69 15.09 -6.02 -12.33
N GLN A 70 13.78 -5.84 -12.56
CA GLN A 70 12.75 -6.62 -11.88
C GLN A 70 12.88 -8.12 -12.18
N ARG A 71 13.08 -8.51 -13.46
CA ARG A 71 13.26 -9.93 -13.82
C ARG A 71 14.53 -10.53 -13.21
N MET A 72 15.60 -9.76 -13.08
CA MET A 72 16.82 -10.20 -12.40
C MET A 72 16.56 -10.45 -10.91
N ALA A 73 15.75 -9.61 -10.26
CA ALA A 73 15.36 -9.80 -8.86
C ALA A 73 14.47 -11.04 -8.70
N ALA A 74 13.50 -11.25 -9.58
CA ALA A 74 12.67 -12.45 -9.59
C ALA A 74 13.51 -13.74 -9.76
N ASP A 75 14.48 -13.72 -10.67
CA ASP A 75 15.42 -14.83 -10.88
C ASP A 75 16.30 -15.08 -9.64
N TYR A 76 16.79 -14.03 -9.00
CA TYR A 76 17.55 -14.14 -7.76
C TYR A 76 16.73 -14.77 -6.64
N ILE A 77 15.53 -14.26 -6.37
CA ILE A 77 14.64 -14.75 -5.30
C ILE A 77 14.25 -16.20 -5.57
N SER A 78 13.85 -16.55 -6.80
CA SER A 78 13.49 -17.92 -7.16
C SER A 78 14.64 -18.91 -6.98
N LYS A 79 15.87 -18.53 -7.33
CA LYS A 79 17.08 -19.33 -7.07
C LYS A 79 17.38 -19.48 -5.58
N ARG A 80 17.14 -18.45 -4.77
CA ARG A 80 17.26 -18.53 -3.31
C ARG A 80 16.26 -19.55 -2.75
N PHE A 81 15.01 -19.50 -3.15
CA PHE A 81 13.99 -20.47 -2.72
C PHE A 81 14.34 -21.90 -3.16
N ALA A 82 14.78 -22.08 -4.40
CA ALA A 82 15.22 -23.37 -4.92
C ALA A 82 16.44 -23.94 -4.15
N ALA A 83 17.43 -23.11 -3.84
CA ALA A 83 18.62 -23.52 -3.10
C ALA A 83 18.30 -23.96 -1.66
N LEU A 84 17.27 -23.40 -1.05
CA LEU A 84 16.76 -23.81 0.27
C LEU A 84 16.04 -25.18 0.22
N GLY A 85 15.56 -25.58 -0.96
CA GLY A 85 14.74 -26.78 -1.15
C GLY A 85 13.27 -26.55 -0.87
N LEU A 86 12.80 -25.30 -0.96
CA LEU A 86 11.35 -24.99 -0.98
C LEU A 86 10.73 -25.58 -2.23
N ALA A 87 9.46 -25.92 -2.17
CA ALA A 87 8.70 -26.30 -3.36
C ALA A 87 8.27 -25.06 -4.13
N GLY A 88 8.34 -25.11 -5.46
CA GLY A 88 7.69 -24.13 -6.33
C GLY A 88 6.24 -24.54 -6.54
N PRO A 89 5.25 -23.77 -6.05
CA PRO A 89 3.85 -24.20 -6.07
C PRO A 89 3.12 -23.89 -7.37
N VAL A 90 3.74 -23.18 -8.31
CA VAL A 90 3.09 -22.70 -9.54
C VAL A 90 3.04 -23.82 -10.59
N GLN A 91 1.84 -24.28 -10.93
CA GLN A 91 1.67 -25.32 -11.93
C GLN A 91 1.65 -24.72 -13.35
N GLY A 92 2.24 -25.45 -14.29
CA GLY A 92 2.23 -25.07 -15.71
C GLY A 92 3.18 -23.92 -16.08
N SER A 93 3.96 -23.43 -15.13
CA SER A 93 5.06 -22.48 -15.37
C SER A 93 6.35 -23.24 -15.71
N ASP A 94 7.19 -22.69 -16.56
CA ASP A 94 8.52 -23.19 -16.88
C ASP A 94 9.48 -23.08 -15.68
N ASN A 95 9.23 -22.12 -14.78
CA ASN A 95 9.85 -22.04 -13.46
C ASN A 95 8.75 -22.14 -12.39
N PRO A 96 8.70 -23.26 -11.60
CA PRO A 96 7.60 -23.48 -10.66
C PRO A 96 7.52 -22.47 -9.50
N TYR A 97 8.51 -21.61 -9.35
CA TYR A 97 8.50 -20.51 -8.36
C TYR A 97 7.87 -19.23 -8.92
N ILE A 98 7.62 -19.16 -10.24
CA ILE A 98 7.20 -17.92 -10.93
C ILE A 98 5.73 -17.97 -11.31
N GLN A 99 4.95 -17.07 -10.77
CA GLN A 99 3.57 -16.82 -11.15
C GLN A 99 3.52 -15.66 -12.15
N HIS A 100 3.57 -15.98 -13.44
CA HIS A 100 3.45 -14.98 -14.51
C HIS A 100 2.05 -14.40 -14.61
N PHE A 101 1.98 -13.10 -14.88
CA PHE A 101 0.74 -12.43 -15.21
C PHE A 101 0.96 -11.27 -16.18
N SER A 102 -0.14 -10.81 -16.78
CA SER A 102 -0.12 -9.74 -17.76
C SER A 102 -0.68 -8.45 -17.19
N LEU A 103 0.03 -7.37 -17.46
CA LEU A 103 -0.40 -6.01 -17.23
C LEU A 103 -0.58 -5.29 -18.56
N GLU A 104 -1.20 -4.14 -18.53
CA GLU A 104 -1.25 -3.17 -19.61
C GLU A 104 -0.47 -1.92 -19.21
N SER A 105 0.53 -1.58 -20.01
CA SER A 105 1.23 -0.29 -19.93
C SER A 105 0.43 0.74 -20.73
N ARG A 106 -0.15 1.71 -20.04
CA ARG A 106 -1.05 2.72 -20.60
C ARG A 106 -0.37 4.08 -20.61
N SER A 107 -0.09 4.62 -21.80
CA SER A 107 0.50 5.93 -22.00
C SER A 107 -0.34 6.78 -22.94
N TRP A 108 0.00 8.05 -23.06
CA TRP A 108 -0.55 8.91 -24.11
C TRP A 108 0.11 8.57 -25.44
N GLY A 109 -0.72 8.41 -26.48
CA GLY A 109 -0.26 8.18 -27.84
C GLY A 109 0.16 9.47 -28.55
N ASP A 110 0.72 9.32 -29.74
CA ASP A 110 1.08 10.44 -30.60
C ASP A 110 -0.15 11.16 -31.15
N GLY A 111 0.03 12.43 -31.52
CA GLY A 111 -1.02 13.20 -32.18
C GLY A 111 -2.05 13.83 -31.26
N ILE A 112 -1.73 14.00 -29.96
CA ILE A 112 -2.58 14.77 -29.04
C ILE A 112 -2.69 16.21 -29.57
N SER A 113 -3.91 16.70 -29.77
CA SER A 113 -4.16 18.04 -30.29
C SER A 113 -5.44 18.65 -29.75
N LEU A 114 -5.39 19.93 -29.41
CA LEU A 114 -6.55 20.73 -29.05
C LEU A 114 -6.61 21.91 -30.04
N LYS A 115 -7.73 22.07 -30.75
CA LYS A 115 -7.98 23.20 -31.63
C LYS A 115 -9.25 23.92 -31.21
N VAL A 116 -9.18 25.22 -31.06
CA VAL A 116 -10.31 26.10 -30.75
C VAL A 116 -10.46 27.12 -31.89
N GLY A 117 -11.52 26.96 -32.67
CA GLY A 117 -11.65 27.70 -33.93
C GLY A 117 -10.48 27.39 -34.87
N LYS A 118 -9.69 28.41 -35.19
CA LYS A 118 -8.48 28.29 -36.04
C LYS A 118 -7.18 28.16 -35.22
N ARG A 119 -7.22 28.24 -33.91
CA ARG A 119 -6.05 28.22 -33.04
C ARG A 119 -5.76 26.82 -32.58
N ALA A 120 -4.50 26.39 -32.70
CA ALA A 120 -4.01 25.14 -32.11
C ALA A 120 -3.30 25.43 -30.80
N PHE A 121 -3.46 24.52 -29.83
CA PHE A 121 -2.85 24.57 -28.51
C PHE A 121 -1.99 23.33 -28.30
N GLN A 122 -0.86 23.48 -27.58
CA GLN A 122 0.16 22.45 -27.42
C GLN A 122 -0.05 21.67 -26.15
N TRP A 123 0.03 20.34 -26.28
CA TRP A 123 0.05 19.40 -25.15
C TRP A 123 1.25 19.67 -24.23
N SER A 124 1.04 19.53 -22.92
CA SER A 124 2.03 19.80 -21.87
C SER A 124 2.61 21.22 -21.89
N LYS A 125 1.89 22.17 -22.48
CA LYS A 125 2.20 23.60 -22.46
C LYS A 125 0.95 24.45 -22.27
N ASP A 126 -0.04 24.25 -23.08
CA ASP A 126 -1.29 25.03 -23.06
C ASP A 126 -2.45 24.25 -22.43
N PHE A 127 -2.33 22.91 -22.37
CA PHE A 127 -3.27 22.00 -21.72
C PHE A 127 -2.62 20.68 -21.37
N TYR A 128 -3.22 19.95 -20.41
CA TYR A 128 -2.81 18.62 -19.97
C TYR A 128 -4.01 17.80 -19.50
N SER A 129 -3.83 16.50 -19.25
CA SER A 129 -4.87 15.63 -18.65
C SER A 129 -4.52 15.26 -17.22
N ILE A 130 -5.55 15.11 -16.40
CA ILE A 130 -5.48 14.54 -15.05
C ILE A 130 -6.18 13.18 -14.96
N SER A 131 -6.60 12.62 -16.08
CA SER A 131 -7.21 11.30 -16.18
C SER A 131 -6.29 10.34 -16.91
N ASN A 132 -6.51 9.04 -16.65
CA ASN A 132 -5.73 7.95 -17.26
C ASN A 132 -6.41 7.37 -18.49
N ASP A 133 -7.54 7.94 -18.92
CA ASP A 133 -8.32 7.48 -20.06
C ASP A 133 -8.80 8.65 -20.92
N SER A 134 -9.16 8.36 -22.17
CA SER A 134 -9.65 9.35 -23.11
C SER A 134 -10.65 8.75 -24.09
N PRO A 135 -11.81 9.38 -24.28
CA PRO A 135 -12.77 8.99 -25.31
C PRO A 135 -12.45 9.58 -26.71
N PHE A 136 -11.26 10.16 -26.91
CA PHE A 136 -10.88 10.90 -28.11
C PHE A 136 -9.69 10.25 -28.86
N PRO A 137 -9.85 9.03 -29.42
CA PRO A 137 -8.74 8.38 -30.14
C PRO A 137 -8.32 9.10 -31.43
N THR A 138 -9.22 9.93 -31.98
CA THR A 138 -8.99 10.78 -33.18
C THR A 138 -9.56 12.16 -32.95
N GLU A 139 -9.26 13.11 -33.87
CA GLU A 139 -9.80 14.45 -33.79
C GLU A 139 -11.33 14.46 -33.79
N THR A 140 -11.91 14.83 -32.66
CA THR A 140 -13.35 14.77 -32.38
C THR A 140 -13.86 16.16 -32.02
N GLU A 141 -14.97 16.56 -32.63
CA GLU A 141 -15.65 17.81 -32.25
C GLU A 141 -16.35 17.66 -30.90
N LEU A 142 -16.14 18.62 -30.02
CA LEU A 142 -16.69 18.62 -28.67
C LEU A 142 -18.11 19.21 -28.66
N GLN A 143 -19.01 18.53 -27.90
CA GLN A 143 -20.37 19.00 -27.61
C GLN A 143 -20.38 19.75 -26.28
N ILE A 144 -19.99 21.00 -26.28
CA ILE A 144 -19.68 21.76 -25.07
C ILE A 144 -20.94 22.24 -24.36
N VAL A 145 -20.99 21.95 -23.03
CA VAL A 145 -21.94 22.51 -22.09
C VAL A 145 -21.15 23.19 -20.95
N PHE A 146 -21.37 24.50 -20.78
CA PHE A 146 -20.75 25.21 -19.65
C PHE A 146 -21.53 25.00 -18.37
N ALA A 147 -20.85 24.53 -17.32
CA ALA A 147 -21.42 24.21 -16.00
C ALA A 147 -20.65 24.93 -14.87
N GLY A 148 -20.56 26.26 -14.95
CA GLY A 148 -20.04 27.09 -13.85
C GLY A 148 -18.69 26.64 -13.30
N TYR A 149 -18.66 26.31 -12.03
CA TYR A 149 -17.50 25.75 -11.33
C TYR A 149 -17.50 24.21 -11.29
N GLY A 150 -18.49 23.56 -11.90
CA GLY A 150 -18.60 22.11 -11.91
C GLY A 150 -18.90 21.47 -10.55
N LEU A 151 -19.52 22.20 -9.66
CA LEU A 151 -19.84 21.75 -8.29
C LEU A 151 -21.23 21.13 -8.23
N ASP A 152 -21.39 20.06 -7.44
CA ASP A 152 -22.68 19.39 -7.21
C ASP A 152 -22.83 19.05 -5.72
N LEU A 153 -23.36 20.00 -4.98
CA LEU A 153 -23.56 19.96 -3.53
C LEU A 153 -25.05 20.01 -3.18
N PRO A 154 -25.47 19.58 -1.99
CA PRO A 154 -26.87 19.60 -1.58
C PRO A 154 -27.56 20.98 -1.74
N ASN A 155 -26.82 22.07 -1.50
CA ASN A 155 -27.37 23.44 -1.53
C ASN A 155 -26.87 24.27 -2.71
N TYR A 156 -26.02 23.70 -3.58
CA TYR A 156 -25.46 24.38 -4.73
C TYR A 156 -25.09 23.37 -5.81
N SER A 157 -25.71 23.46 -6.98
CA SER A 157 -25.34 22.58 -8.10
C SER A 157 -25.33 23.35 -9.41
N ASP A 158 -24.16 23.38 -10.06
CA ASP A 158 -23.96 23.93 -11.40
C ASP A 158 -24.62 23.07 -12.50
N TYR A 159 -25.06 21.86 -12.15
CA TYR A 159 -25.69 20.92 -13.08
C TYR A 159 -27.21 21.05 -13.10
N THR A 160 -27.82 21.85 -12.23
CA THR A 160 -29.28 21.99 -12.15
C THR A 160 -29.85 22.51 -13.47
N GLY A 161 -30.72 21.71 -14.09
CA GLY A 161 -31.37 22.05 -15.37
C GLY A 161 -30.49 21.90 -16.60
N LEU A 162 -29.27 21.37 -16.47
CA LEU A 162 -28.37 21.06 -17.59
C LEU A 162 -28.50 19.57 -17.96
N ASP A 163 -28.59 19.29 -19.25
CA ASP A 163 -28.37 17.96 -19.80
C ASP A 163 -26.92 17.88 -20.29
N VAL A 164 -26.11 17.12 -19.57
CA VAL A 164 -24.68 16.90 -19.88
C VAL A 164 -24.37 15.48 -20.28
N THR A 165 -25.37 14.61 -20.32
CA THR A 165 -25.19 13.19 -20.65
C THR A 165 -24.57 13.00 -22.01
N GLY A 166 -23.40 12.35 -22.05
CA GLY A 166 -22.62 12.12 -23.27
C GLY A 166 -22.00 13.37 -23.88
N LYS A 167 -22.10 14.55 -23.24
CA LYS A 167 -21.53 15.81 -23.70
C LYS A 167 -20.22 16.15 -22.99
N ASP A 168 -19.55 17.20 -23.43
CA ASP A 168 -18.28 17.68 -22.92
C ASP A 168 -18.54 18.89 -22.03
N VAL A 169 -18.36 18.69 -20.73
CA VAL A 169 -18.62 19.74 -19.73
C VAL A 169 -17.41 20.66 -19.64
N VAL A 170 -17.67 21.97 -19.63
CA VAL A 170 -16.63 23.00 -19.42
C VAL A 170 -16.92 23.69 -18.10
N VAL A 171 -15.90 23.77 -17.24
CA VAL A 171 -16.01 24.36 -15.89
C VAL A 171 -14.84 25.30 -15.62
N LEU A 172 -15.01 26.23 -14.70
CA LEU A 172 -13.94 27.10 -14.20
C LEU A 172 -13.28 26.46 -12.99
N THR A 173 -11.99 26.67 -12.79
CA THR A 173 -11.35 26.46 -11.51
C THR A 173 -11.90 27.45 -10.47
N GLY A 174 -11.85 27.05 -9.19
CA GLY A 174 -12.32 27.92 -8.10
C GLY A 174 -13.75 27.61 -7.64
N GLU A 175 -14.30 28.56 -6.88
CA GLU A 175 -15.62 28.50 -6.27
C GLU A 175 -16.15 29.91 -6.04
N PRO A 176 -17.46 30.11 -5.83
CA PRO A 176 -18.00 31.43 -5.53
C PRO A 176 -17.51 31.89 -4.14
N LEU A 177 -16.80 33.03 -4.11
CA LEU A 177 -16.25 33.64 -2.90
C LEU A 177 -17.00 34.90 -2.54
N ASP A 178 -17.12 35.22 -1.24
CA ASP A 178 -17.62 36.51 -0.76
C ASP A 178 -16.61 37.65 -0.97
N ALA A 179 -16.98 38.86 -0.64
CA ALA A 179 -16.12 40.05 -0.76
C ALA A 179 -14.84 39.98 0.10
N GLN A 180 -14.78 39.07 1.06
CA GLN A 180 -13.63 38.80 1.92
C GLN A 180 -12.82 37.59 1.44
N GLY A 181 -13.14 37.00 0.28
CA GLY A 181 -12.46 35.84 -0.28
C GLY A 181 -12.81 34.52 0.42
N LYS A 182 -13.87 34.49 1.21
CA LYS A 182 -14.33 33.27 1.87
C LYS A 182 -15.33 32.54 0.98
N SER A 183 -15.24 31.19 0.96
CA SER A 183 -16.18 30.35 0.22
C SER A 183 -17.62 30.55 0.69
N LEU A 184 -18.53 30.84 -0.24
CA LEU A 184 -19.97 30.87 -0.01
C LEU A 184 -20.56 29.47 0.25
N LEU A 185 -19.81 28.42 -0.05
CA LEU A 185 -20.21 27.01 0.05
C LEU A 185 -19.72 26.33 1.33
N SER A 186 -19.00 27.07 2.18
CA SER A 186 -18.45 26.59 3.43
C SER A 186 -19.57 26.31 4.44
N THR A 187 -19.68 25.08 4.92
CA THR A 187 -20.55 24.71 6.04
C THR A 187 -19.77 24.72 7.35
N ASN A 188 -20.31 25.31 8.41
CA ASN A 188 -19.72 25.35 9.77
C ASN A 188 -18.34 26.05 9.88
N GLY A 189 -18.07 27.05 9.04
CA GLY A 189 -16.82 27.84 9.13
C GLY A 189 -15.54 27.08 8.72
N LYS A 190 -15.63 25.83 8.32
CA LYS A 190 -14.54 25.08 7.69
C LYS A 190 -14.65 25.26 6.19
N SER A 191 -13.63 25.85 5.58
CA SER A 191 -13.45 25.79 4.12
C SER A 191 -13.32 24.33 3.75
N VAL A 192 -14.35 23.76 3.14
CA VAL A 192 -14.20 22.49 2.46
C VAL A 192 -13.40 22.82 1.21
N LYS A 193 -12.25 22.22 0.99
CA LYS A 193 -11.52 22.30 -0.28
C LYS A 193 -12.33 21.58 -1.37
N LEU A 194 -13.44 22.20 -1.80
CA LEU A 194 -14.32 21.69 -2.85
C LEU A 194 -13.76 21.92 -4.25
N THR A 195 -12.71 22.72 -4.33
CA THR A 195 -12.15 23.24 -5.59
C THR A 195 -11.11 22.33 -6.24
N GLY A 196 -10.86 21.16 -5.67
CA GLY A 196 -9.95 20.18 -6.28
C GLY A 196 -10.55 19.58 -7.56
N PRO A 197 -9.75 19.41 -8.63
CA PRO A 197 -10.20 18.79 -9.90
C PRO A 197 -10.93 17.45 -9.70
N GLY A 198 -10.59 16.68 -8.68
CA GLY A 198 -11.23 15.40 -8.35
C GLY A 198 -12.73 15.52 -8.08
N ASN A 199 -13.16 16.54 -7.36
CA ASN A 199 -14.58 16.78 -7.07
C ASN A 199 -15.36 17.16 -8.34
N MET A 200 -14.77 17.97 -9.21
CA MET A 200 -15.36 18.36 -10.50
C MET A 200 -15.53 17.13 -11.40
N VAL A 201 -14.52 16.26 -11.47
CA VAL A 201 -14.57 15.00 -12.24
C VAL A 201 -15.65 14.07 -11.66
N THR A 202 -15.74 13.96 -10.34
CA THR A 202 -16.77 13.13 -9.67
C THR A 202 -18.16 13.64 -10.00
N ALA A 203 -18.41 14.95 -9.94
CA ALA A 203 -19.68 15.55 -10.31
C ALA A 203 -20.02 15.32 -11.80
N ALA A 204 -19.08 15.59 -12.71
CA ALA A 204 -19.25 15.34 -14.14
C ALA A 204 -19.57 13.86 -14.43
N THR A 205 -18.87 12.93 -13.75
CA THR A 205 -19.12 11.48 -13.87
C THR A 205 -20.52 11.10 -13.40
N LYS A 206 -20.93 11.62 -12.27
CA LYS A 206 -22.29 11.40 -11.71
C LYS A 206 -23.39 11.83 -12.68
N HIS A 207 -23.17 12.93 -13.41
CA HIS A 207 -24.11 13.44 -14.39
C HIS A 207 -23.91 12.87 -15.81
N GLY A 208 -23.05 11.88 -16.00
CA GLY A 208 -22.88 11.13 -17.25
C GLY A 208 -22.17 11.92 -18.37
N ALA A 209 -21.34 12.91 -18.04
CA ALA A 209 -20.56 13.64 -19.02
C ALA A 209 -19.53 12.74 -19.70
N ARG A 210 -19.28 12.96 -21.01
CA ARG A 210 -18.26 12.27 -21.80
C ARG A 210 -16.85 12.70 -21.39
N SER A 211 -16.67 14.01 -21.25
CA SER A 211 -15.41 14.60 -20.77
C SER A 211 -15.68 15.87 -19.96
N ILE A 212 -14.67 16.30 -19.21
CA ILE A 212 -14.66 17.59 -18.53
C ILE A 212 -13.40 18.37 -18.92
N LEU A 213 -13.58 19.64 -19.32
CA LEU A 213 -12.53 20.59 -19.58
C LEU A 213 -12.54 21.62 -18.45
N ILE A 214 -11.50 21.61 -17.64
CA ILE A 214 -11.33 22.50 -16.48
C ILE A 214 -10.52 23.69 -16.93
N LEU A 215 -11.13 24.86 -16.89
CA LEU A 215 -10.51 26.11 -17.36
C LEU A 215 -9.76 26.75 -16.20
N ASN A 216 -8.43 26.72 -16.26
CA ASN A 216 -7.56 27.43 -15.33
C ASN A 216 -7.09 28.74 -15.98
N THR A 217 -7.63 29.86 -15.50
CA THR A 217 -7.31 31.19 -16.01
C THR A 217 -6.24 31.92 -15.22
N ASP A 218 -5.78 31.34 -14.10
CA ASP A 218 -4.61 31.79 -13.34
C ASP A 218 -3.34 31.20 -13.97
N ALA A 219 -2.48 32.07 -14.48
CA ALA A 219 -1.28 31.66 -15.21
C ALA A 219 -0.23 31.03 -14.27
N ASP A 220 -0.10 31.52 -13.05
CA ASP A 220 0.91 31.06 -12.09
C ASP A 220 0.49 29.71 -11.50
N ASP A 221 -0.79 29.56 -11.11
CA ASP A 221 -1.34 28.29 -10.65
C ASP A 221 -1.29 27.22 -11.74
N PHE A 222 -1.66 27.57 -12.98
CA PHE A 222 -1.56 26.66 -14.12
C PHE A 222 -0.13 26.19 -14.36
N ALA A 223 0.86 27.12 -14.38
CA ALA A 223 2.26 26.79 -14.63
C ALA A 223 2.82 25.89 -13.52
N THR A 224 2.58 26.22 -12.25
CA THR A 224 3.01 25.42 -11.08
C THR A 224 2.41 24.02 -11.12
N THR A 225 1.12 23.91 -11.43
CA THR A 225 0.45 22.62 -11.51
C THR A 225 0.92 21.81 -12.72
N LEU A 226 1.12 22.46 -13.87
CA LEU A 226 1.63 21.80 -15.06
C LEU A 226 3.02 21.21 -14.84
N GLU A 227 3.94 21.93 -14.22
CA GLU A 227 5.27 21.42 -13.89
C GLU A 227 5.20 20.16 -13.04
N ARG A 228 4.38 20.17 -11.98
CA ARG A 228 4.15 19.01 -11.13
C ARG A 228 3.54 17.83 -11.87
N VAL A 229 2.53 18.07 -12.74
CA VAL A 229 1.82 17.03 -13.48
C VAL A 229 2.62 16.51 -14.67
N ALA A 230 3.46 17.33 -15.28
CA ALA A 230 4.22 16.97 -16.47
C ALA A 230 5.17 15.78 -16.25
N SER A 231 5.71 15.63 -15.05
CA SER A 231 6.55 14.49 -14.68
C SER A 231 5.75 13.19 -14.65
N TYR A 232 4.54 13.22 -14.11
CA TYR A 232 3.67 12.04 -13.98
C TYR A 232 2.90 11.70 -15.26
N SER A 233 2.49 12.70 -16.04
CA SER A 233 1.67 12.48 -17.24
C SER A 233 2.43 11.89 -18.42
N LYS A 234 3.76 11.94 -18.40
CA LYS A 234 4.62 11.38 -19.44
C LYS A 234 4.97 9.91 -19.20
N GLN A 235 4.88 9.45 -17.97
CA GLN A 235 5.19 8.07 -17.64
C GLN A 235 4.01 7.15 -17.98
N PRO A 236 4.27 5.96 -18.54
CA PRO A 236 3.25 4.93 -18.65
C PRO A 236 2.73 4.58 -17.25
N ARG A 237 1.46 4.18 -17.16
CA ARG A 237 0.88 3.63 -15.93
C ARG A 237 0.53 2.18 -16.18
N LEU A 238 0.87 1.32 -15.23
CA LEU A 238 0.49 -0.07 -15.29
C LEU A 238 -0.93 -0.27 -14.75
N ALA A 239 -1.61 -1.26 -15.30
CA ALA A 239 -2.92 -1.71 -14.84
C ALA A 239 -3.07 -3.20 -15.13
N ALA A 240 -3.89 -3.90 -14.36
CA ALA A 240 -4.22 -5.29 -14.67
C ALA A 240 -4.84 -5.41 -16.08
N ALA A 241 -4.39 -6.40 -16.85
CA ALA A 241 -4.86 -6.58 -18.23
C ALA A 241 -6.37 -6.82 -18.26
N GLY A 242 -7.05 -6.09 -19.15
CA GLY A 242 -8.50 -6.18 -19.29
C GLY A 242 -9.31 -5.57 -18.15
N GLN A 243 -8.66 -5.05 -17.13
CA GLN A 243 -9.37 -4.38 -16.03
C GLN A 243 -9.84 -2.99 -16.49
N THR A 244 -11.15 -2.83 -16.55
CA THR A 244 -11.77 -1.52 -16.69
C THR A 244 -12.06 -1.00 -15.28
N GLY A 245 -11.28 -0.05 -14.83
CA GLY A 245 -11.61 0.68 -13.59
C GLY A 245 -13.00 1.34 -13.66
N PRO A 246 -13.51 1.86 -12.54
CA PRO A 246 -14.78 2.58 -12.56
C PRO A 246 -14.72 3.66 -13.63
N LYS A 247 -15.71 3.66 -14.55
CA LYS A 247 -15.78 4.62 -15.65
C LYS A 247 -15.80 6.04 -15.08
N ARG A 248 -14.67 6.74 -15.20
CA ARG A 248 -14.55 8.14 -14.82
C ARG A 248 -14.56 9.00 -16.06
N THR A 249 -15.17 10.18 -15.95
CA THR A 249 -15.16 11.19 -17.02
C THR A 249 -13.73 11.64 -17.29
N ALA A 250 -13.30 11.58 -18.54
CA ALA A 250 -11.97 12.05 -18.95
C ALA A 250 -11.83 13.56 -18.69
N ALA A 251 -10.72 13.97 -18.07
CA ALA A 251 -10.52 15.32 -17.58
C ALA A 251 -9.27 15.98 -18.16
N PHE A 252 -9.46 17.15 -18.75
CA PHE A 252 -8.41 17.97 -19.32
C PHE A 252 -8.40 19.34 -18.66
N VAL A 253 -7.22 19.84 -18.32
CA VAL A 253 -7.04 21.18 -17.76
C VAL A 253 -6.45 22.07 -18.85
N LEU A 254 -7.10 23.19 -19.08
CA LEU A 254 -6.72 24.18 -20.10
C LEU A 254 -6.15 25.42 -19.42
N GLY A 255 -4.98 25.86 -19.85
CA GLY A 255 -4.38 27.11 -19.40
C GLY A 255 -5.10 28.37 -19.93
N PRO A 256 -4.70 29.57 -19.47
CA PRO A 256 -5.45 30.80 -19.69
C PRO A 256 -5.77 31.08 -21.18
N ALA A 257 -4.77 30.93 -22.05
CA ALA A 257 -4.96 31.23 -23.49
C ALA A 257 -5.99 30.30 -24.16
N ALA A 258 -5.99 29.02 -23.82
CA ALA A 258 -6.93 28.05 -24.34
C ALA A 258 -8.33 28.26 -23.73
N SER A 259 -8.39 28.56 -22.42
CA SER A 259 -9.62 28.84 -21.68
C SER A 259 -10.41 30.03 -22.24
N TYR A 260 -9.75 31.17 -22.41
CA TYR A 260 -10.39 32.36 -23.01
C TYR A 260 -10.81 32.13 -24.46
N ALA A 261 -9.99 31.41 -25.23
CA ALA A 261 -10.33 31.08 -26.61
C ALA A 261 -11.58 30.18 -26.65
N LEU A 262 -11.65 29.14 -25.82
CA LEU A 262 -12.75 28.19 -25.80
C LEU A 262 -14.08 28.86 -25.43
N LEU A 263 -14.11 29.67 -24.36
CA LEU A 263 -15.32 30.41 -23.97
C LEU A 263 -15.64 31.60 -24.91
N HIS A 264 -14.75 31.92 -25.87
CA HIS A 264 -14.84 33.08 -26.72
C HIS A 264 -15.05 34.37 -25.91
N THR A 265 -14.20 34.56 -24.89
CA THR A 265 -14.33 35.61 -23.87
C THR A 265 -12.97 36.22 -23.50
N ASN A 266 -12.98 37.12 -22.54
CA ASN A 266 -11.80 37.73 -21.94
C ASN A 266 -11.92 37.79 -20.43
N GLU A 267 -10.84 38.13 -19.75
CA GLU A 267 -10.76 38.22 -18.30
C GLU A 267 -11.84 39.11 -17.68
N ALA A 268 -12.08 40.30 -18.25
CA ALA A 268 -13.07 41.24 -17.73
C ALA A 268 -14.49 40.68 -17.77
N THR A 269 -14.83 39.94 -18.82
CA THR A 269 -16.15 39.31 -18.97
C THR A 269 -16.30 38.11 -18.02
N LEU A 270 -15.21 37.34 -17.85
CA LEU A 270 -15.20 36.24 -16.92
C LEU A 270 -15.38 36.71 -15.45
N LYS A 271 -14.64 37.75 -15.05
CA LYS A 271 -14.77 38.38 -13.71
C LYS A 271 -16.19 38.90 -13.45
N LYS A 272 -16.88 39.42 -14.48
CA LYS A 272 -18.30 39.81 -14.35
C LYS A 272 -19.20 38.62 -14.08
N TYR A 273 -18.96 37.48 -14.72
CA TYR A 273 -19.68 36.25 -14.49
C TYR A 273 -19.45 35.72 -13.04
N GLU A 274 -18.20 35.70 -12.60
CA GLU A 274 -17.82 35.30 -11.25
C GLU A 274 -18.47 36.20 -10.19
N ALA A 275 -18.40 37.52 -10.37
CA ALA A 275 -19.04 38.47 -9.47
C ALA A 275 -20.57 38.31 -9.43
N ALA A 276 -21.22 38.02 -10.55
CA ALA A 276 -22.65 37.78 -10.59
C ALA A 276 -23.04 36.48 -9.86
N THR A 277 -22.24 35.43 -10.01
CA THR A 277 -22.45 34.15 -9.30
C THR A 277 -22.24 34.32 -7.80
N THR A 278 -21.20 35.03 -7.39
CA THR A 278 -20.94 35.41 -6.00
C THR A 278 -22.12 36.18 -5.40
N ALA A 279 -22.58 37.24 -6.07
CA ALA A 279 -23.69 38.07 -5.60
C ALA A 279 -25.01 37.30 -5.49
N ALA A 280 -25.23 36.33 -6.37
CA ALA A 280 -26.43 35.48 -6.36
C ALA A 280 -26.40 34.37 -5.30
N GLY A 281 -25.21 33.96 -4.84
CA GLY A 281 -25.02 32.78 -3.96
C GLY A 281 -25.49 31.45 -4.57
N LYS A 282 -25.68 31.41 -5.88
CA LYS A 282 -26.18 30.27 -6.66
C LYS A 282 -25.70 30.35 -8.10
N PRO A 283 -25.73 29.24 -8.85
CA PRO A 283 -25.38 29.27 -10.27
C PRO A 283 -26.18 30.30 -11.05
N VAL A 284 -25.50 31.08 -11.89
CA VAL A 284 -26.13 32.03 -12.81
C VAL A 284 -25.99 31.55 -14.25
N LYS A 285 -26.96 31.86 -15.08
CA LYS A 285 -26.90 31.52 -16.50
C LYS A 285 -25.78 32.30 -17.18
N ALA A 286 -24.80 31.57 -17.68
CA ALA A 286 -23.72 32.17 -18.48
C ALA A 286 -24.22 32.60 -19.88
N SER A 287 -23.65 33.69 -20.39
CA SER A 287 -23.88 34.15 -21.77
C SER A 287 -22.79 33.74 -22.74
N PHE A 288 -21.84 32.87 -22.29
CA PHE A 288 -20.75 32.42 -23.14
C PHE A 288 -21.26 31.61 -24.33
N LYS A 289 -20.60 31.84 -25.48
CA LYS A 289 -20.82 31.07 -26.71
C LYS A 289 -19.53 30.35 -27.04
N PRO A 290 -19.33 29.11 -26.52
CA PRO A 290 -18.09 28.36 -26.74
C PRO A 290 -17.78 28.29 -28.24
N ALA A 291 -16.51 28.46 -28.58
CA ALA A 291 -16.02 28.32 -29.93
C ALA A 291 -16.02 26.85 -30.35
N LYS A 292 -16.17 26.57 -31.63
CA LYS A 292 -16.00 25.23 -32.19
C LYS A 292 -14.65 24.69 -31.76
N THR A 293 -14.65 23.57 -31.07
CA THR A 293 -13.45 22.97 -30.47
C THR A 293 -13.33 21.51 -30.88
N THR A 294 -12.14 21.09 -31.28
CA THR A 294 -11.82 19.67 -31.51
C THR A 294 -10.70 19.22 -30.60
N LEU A 295 -10.77 18.00 -30.14
CA LEU A 295 -9.76 17.36 -29.31
C LEU A 295 -9.43 15.97 -29.87
N ALA A 296 -8.14 15.67 -29.98
CA ALA A 296 -7.62 14.33 -30.14
C ALA A 296 -6.70 14.03 -28.94
N ALA A 297 -6.89 12.92 -28.30
CA ALA A 297 -6.07 12.49 -27.17
C ALA A 297 -6.01 10.95 -27.16
N PRO A 298 -5.31 10.34 -28.14
CA PRO A 298 -5.21 8.89 -28.26
C PRO A 298 -4.47 8.30 -27.07
N ARG A 299 -4.86 7.07 -26.71
CA ARG A 299 -4.14 6.26 -25.72
C ARG A 299 -3.34 5.19 -26.43
N LYS A 300 -2.13 4.94 -25.94
CA LYS A 300 -1.31 3.80 -26.31
C LYS A 300 -1.43 2.76 -25.18
N VAL A 301 -1.80 1.54 -25.52
CA VAL A 301 -1.89 0.42 -24.57
C VAL A 301 -1.00 -0.67 -25.11
N GLU A 302 -0.02 -1.08 -24.32
CA GLU A 302 0.92 -2.13 -24.68
C GLU A 302 0.86 -3.24 -23.62
N PRO A 303 0.85 -4.51 -24.01
CA PRO A 303 0.92 -5.61 -23.07
C PRO A 303 2.30 -5.65 -22.41
N LEU A 304 2.33 -5.93 -21.13
CA LEU A 304 3.53 -6.09 -20.33
C LEU A 304 3.39 -7.37 -19.51
N SER A 305 4.40 -8.24 -19.55
CA SER A 305 4.45 -9.44 -18.72
C SER A 305 5.33 -9.18 -17.52
N THR A 306 4.86 -9.63 -16.36
CA THR A 306 5.58 -9.57 -15.09
C THR A 306 5.25 -10.80 -14.25
N GLU A 307 5.80 -10.91 -13.04
CA GLU A 307 5.67 -12.12 -12.22
C GLU A 307 5.78 -11.87 -10.72
N ASN A 308 5.00 -12.61 -9.93
CA ASN A 308 5.27 -12.83 -8.50
C ASN A 308 6.20 -14.03 -8.32
N VAL A 309 6.94 -14.08 -7.22
CA VAL A 309 7.83 -15.19 -6.89
C VAL A 309 7.35 -15.87 -5.61
N LEU A 310 7.16 -17.19 -5.67
CA LEU A 310 6.53 -17.99 -4.63
C LEU A 310 7.41 -19.15 -4.19
N GLY A 311 7.66 -19.25 -2.88
CA GLY A 311 8.32 -20.40 -2.26
C GLY A 311 7.38 -21.06 -1.25
N TYR A 312 7.20 -22.38 -1.34
CA TYR A 312 6.27 -23.11 -0.48
C TYR A 312 7.00 -24.09 0.44
N LEU A 313 6.69 -24.01 1.74
CA LEU A 313 7.12 -24.96 2.76
C LEU A 313 5.91 -25.72 3.29
N GLU A 314 5.81 -27.02 2.96
CA GLU A 314 4.72 -27.86 3.46
C GLU A 314 4.80 -28.05 4.97
N GLY A 315 3.69 -27.83 5.66
CA GLY A 315 3.53 -28.09 7.08
C GLY A 315 3.44 -29.56 7.45
N SER A 316 3.15 -29.87 8.71
CA SER A 316 3.01 -31.24 9.21
C SER A 316 1.52 -31.66 9.30
N ASP A 317 0.91 -31.54 10.48
CA ASP A 317 -0.45 -32.04 10.75
C ASP A 317 -1.56 -31.05 10.35
N LYS A 318 -1.22 -29.80 10.04
CA LYS A 318 -2.14 -28.75 9.55
C LYS A 318 -1.74 -28.22 8.18
N LYS A 319 -1.16 -29.06 7.34
CA LYS A 319 -0.57 -28.67 6.06
C LYS A 319 -1.55 -28.04 5.06
N ASP A 320 -2.84 -28.26 5.23
CA ASP A 320 -3.90 -27.69 4.38
C ASP A 320 -4.27 -26.25 4.80
N GLU A 321 -3.70 -25.74 5.87
CA GLU A 321 -3.79 -24.35 6.31
C GLU A 321 -2.48 -23.60 5.99
N LEU A 322 -2.59 -22.36 5.55
CA LEU A 322 -1.48 -21.59 4.99
C LEU A 322 -1.27 -20.28 5.77
N VAL A 323 -0.05 -20.03 6.18
CA VAL A 323 0.42 -18.69 6.60
C VAL A 323 1.19 -18.09 5.43
N VAL A 324 0.81 -16.90 5.00
CA VAL A 324 1.55 -16.15 3.97
C VAL A 324 2.50 -15.20 4.66
N MET A 325 3.74 -15.10 4.16
CA MET A 325 4.72 -14.08 4.52
C MET A 325 5.07 -13.33 3.24
N SER A 326 4.67 -12.08 3.16
CA SER A 326 4.73 -11.29 1.93
C SER A 326 5.59 -10.04 2.05
N ALA A 327 6.18 -9.64 0.93
CA ALA A 327 6.87 -8.38 0.71
C ALA A 327 6.83 -8.06 -0.79
N HIS A 328 7.06 -6.81 -1.20
CA HIS A 328 7.24 -6.53 -2.61
C HIS A 328 8.72 -6.41 -2.96
N TYR A 329 9.08 -6.80 -4.18
CA TYR A 329 10.47 -6.77 -4.60
C TYR A 329 10.74 -5.78 -5.74
N ASP A 330 9.70 -5.18 -6.33
CA ASP A 330 9.83 -4.07 -7.26
C ASP A 330 10.08 -2.74 -6.55
N HIS A 331 10.62 -1.77 -7.28
CA HIS A 331 10.76 -0.38 -6.85
C HIS A 331 10.71 0.55 -8.06
N LEU A 332 11.18 1.78 -7.93
CA LEU A 332 10.91 2.88 -8.87
C LEU A 332 11.80 2.90 -10.13
N GLY A 333 12.81 2.04 -10.25
CA GLY A 333 13.60 1.91 -11.45
C GLY A 333 14.61 3.02 -11.73
N LEU A 334 14.74 3.35 -13.00
CA LEU A 334 15.63 4.39 -13.51
C LEU A 334 14.84 5.65 -13.86
N LYS A 335 15.18 6.79 -13.23
CA LYS A 335 14.55 8.08 -13.53
C LYS A 335 15.64 9.14 -13.73
N ASP A 336 15.60 9.81 -14.87
CA ASP A 336 16.53 10.90 -15.23
C ASP A 336 18.03 10.50 -15.08
N GLY A 337 18.36 9.25 -15.40
CA GLY A 337 19.72 8.71 -15.32
C GLY A 337 20.18 8.34 -13.91
N LYS A 338 19.32 8.39 -12.92
CA LYS A 338 19.56 7.95 -11.55
C LYS A 338 18.87 6.62 -11.30
N VAL A 339 19.54 5.74 -10.55
CA VAL A 339 18.95 4.49 -10.06
C VAL A 339 18.24 4.78 -8.74
N PHE A 340 17.00 4.29 -8.60
CA PHE A 340 16.26 4.31 -7.34
C PHE A 340 16.37 2.89 -6.76
N ASN A 341 17.40 2.66 -5.93
CA ASN A 341 17.75 1.32 -5.47
C ASN A 341 16.76 0.72 -4.48
N GLY A 342 15.97 1.55 -3.75
CA GLY A 342 14.94 1.07 -2.83
C GLY A 342 15.49 0.05 -1.84
N ALA A 343 16.48 0.46 -1.03
CA ALA A 343 17.09 -0.46 -0.08
C ALA A 343 16.18 -0.76 1.09
N ASP A 344 15.42 0.25 1.56
CA ASP A 344 14.37 0.06 2.56
C ASP A 344 13.05 -0.29 1.87
N ASP A 345 12.66 0.42 0.83
CA ASP A 345 11.43 0.28 0.07
C ASP A 345 11.62 -0.54 -1.23
N ASP A 346 11.23 -1.83 -1.37
CA ASP A 346 11.05 -2.74 -0.25
C ASP A 346 12.11 -3.86 -0.32
N GLY A 347 13.38 -3.42 -0.52
CA GLY A 347 14.52 -4.34 -0.39
C GLY A 347 14.56 -4.98 0.99
N SER A 348 14.28 -4.20 2.05
CA SER A 348 14.33 -4.67 3.43
C SER A 348 13.28 -5.76 3.69
N GLY A 349 12.03 -5.58 3.30
CA GLY A 349 11.00 -6.62 3.45
C GLY A 349 11.27 -7.86 2.60
N THR A 350 11.72 -7.67 1.36
CA THR A 350 12.07 -8.81 0.49
C THR A 350 13.16 -9.69 1.12
N VAL A 351 14.24 -9.11 1.67
CA VAL A 351 15.29 -9.93 2.31
C VAL A 351 14.85 -10.48 3.66
N SER A 352 13.93 -9.85 4.35
CA SER A 352 13.28 -10.41 5.54
C SER A 352 12.54 -11.69 5.20
N VAL A 353 11.73 -11.71 4.14
CA VAL A 353 11.04 -12.92 3.65
C VAL A 353 12.03 -14.03 3.29
N LEU A 354 13.16 -13.70 2.64
CA LEU A 354 14.22 -14.68 2.36
C LEU A 354 14.84 -15.25 3.65
N SER A 355 15.09 -14.40 4.65
CA SER A 355 15.66 -14.80 5.92
C SER A 355 14.70 -15.67 6.75
N PHE A 356 13.39 -15.38 6.69
CA PHE A 356 12.36 -16.23 7.30
C PHE A 356 12.29 -17.59 6.62
N ALA A 357 12.44 -17.64 5.31
CA ALA A 357 12.50 -18.89 4.56
C ALA A 357 13.70 -19.75 5.00
N ASP A 358 14.88 -19.15 5.16
CA ASP A 358 16.06 -19.83 5.71
C ASP A 358 15.77 -20.45 7.09
N ALA A 359 15.20 -19.66 8.01
CA ALA A 359 14.92 -20.08 9.38
C ALA A 359 13.88 -21.21 9.47
N PHE A 360 12.77 -21.09 8.74
CA PHE A 360 11.72 -22.13 8.74
C PHE A 360 12.16 -23.42 8.04
N VAL A 361 12.93 -23.32 6.96
CA VAL A 361 13.49 -24.50 6.29
C VAL A 361 14.48 -25.21 7.17
N GLN A 362 15.34 -24.48 7.90
CA GLN A 362 16.26 -25.07 8.84
C GLN A 362 15.51 -25.77 9.98
N ALA A 363 14.49 -25.13 10.54
CA ALA A 363 13.63 -25.73 11.55
C ALA A 363 13.01 -27.05 11.07
N LYS A 364 12.54 -27.11 9.85
CA LYS A 364 11.97 -28.34 9.26
C LYS A 364 13.02 -29.42 9.08
N LYS A 365 14.24 -29.09 8.63
CA LYS A 365 15.36 -30.02 8.50
C LYS A 365 15.78 -30.62 9.84
N ASP A 366 15.69 -29.86 10.92
CA ASP A 366 16.01 -30.29 12.28
C ASP A 366 14.86 -31.06 12.96
N GLY A 367 13.73 -31.26 12.27
CA GLY A 367 12.56 -31.98 12.80
C GLY A 367 11.61 -31.11 13.63
N HIS A 368 11.77 -29.81 13.59
CA HIS A 368 10.98 -28.81 14.33
C HIS A 368 10.16 -27.90 13.39
N GLY A 369 9.81 -28.40 12.20
CA GLY A 369 9.08 -27.65 11.17
C GLY A 369 7.69 -27.20 11.63
N PRO A 370 7.08 -26.25 10.90
CA PRO A 370 5.77 -25.71 11.24
C PRO A 370 4.66 -26.75 11.07
N ARG A 371 3.57 -26.59 11.81
CA ARG A 371 2.36 -27.41 11.67
C ARG A 371 1.58 -27.01 10.42
N ARG A 372 1.40 -25.68 10.20
CA ARG A 372 0.79 -25.13 8.98
C ARG A 372 1.83 -24.97 7.91
N SER A 373 1.39 -25.03 6.68
CA SER A 373 2.24 -24.67 5.54
C SER A 373 2.53 -23.18 5.52
N ILE A 374 3.66 -22.80 4.93
CA ILE A 374 4.05 -21.40 4.78
C ILE A 374 4.27 -21.10 3.30
N LEU A 375 3.72 -20.00 2.85
CA LEU A 375 4.00 -19.42 1.55
C LEU A 375 4.83 -18.15 1.73
N PHE A 376 6.04 -18.15 1.17
CA PHE A 376 6.87 -16.97 1.03
C PHE A 376 6.54 -16.34 -0.32
N LEU A 377 5.99 -15.13 -0.30
CA LEU A 377 5.44 -14.46 -1.46
C LEU A 377 6.14 -13.12 -1.66
N ALA A 378 6.95 -13.03 -2.73
CA ALA A 378 7.51 -11.78 -3.19
C ALA A 378 6.64 -11.23 -4.33
N ASN A 379 5.94 -10.15 -4.07
CA ASN A 379 5.04 -9.49 -5.02
C ASN A 379 5.80 -8.52 -5.92
N THR A 380 5.27 -8.26 -7.13
CA THR A 380 5.68 -7.16 -7.98
C THR A 380 4.52 -6.20 -8.23
N GLY A 381 4.83 -4.99 -8.71
CA GLY A 381 3.79 -4.01 -9.04
C GLY A 381 3.09 -3.42 -7.83
N GLU A 382 3.71 -3.45 -6.66
CA GLU A 382 3.23 -2.74 -5.47
C GLU A 382 3.20 -1.24 -5.75
N GLU A 383 4.31 -0.70 -6.25
CA GLU A 383 4.53 0.71 -6.60
C GLU A 383 3.56 1.24 -7.68
N GLU A 384 2.98 0.35 -8.43
CA GLU A 384 1.98 0.63 -9.47
C GLU A 384 0.52 0.42 -9.01
N GLY A 385 0.33 0.21 -7.70
CA GLY A 385 -0.97 0.08 -7.05
C GLY A 385 -1.34 -1.35 -6.65
N LEU A 386 -0.41 -2.07 -6.04
CA LEU A 386 -0.59 -3.39 -5.44
C LEU A 386 -0.99 -4.47 -6.46
N LEU A 387 -0.46 -4.38 -7.70
CA LEU A 387 -0.95 -5.21 -8.82
C LEU A 387 -0.60 -6.69 -8.66
N GLY A 388 0.57 -7.01 -8.08
CA GLY A 388 1.01 -8.39 -7.88
C GLY A 388 0.22 -9.12 -6.80
N SER A 389 0.03 -8.50 -5.64
CA SER A 389 -0.80 -9.06 -4.58
C SER A 389 -2.28 -9.13 -4.97
N GLN A 390 -2.77 -8.15 -5.76
CA GLN A 390 -4.09 -8.23 -6.35
C GLN A 390 -4.21 -9.45 -7.26
N TYR A 391 -3.22 -9.64 -8.16
CA TYR A 391 -3.24 -10.80 -9.05
C TYR A 391 -3.19 -12.11 -8.27
N TYR A 392 -2.32 -12.21 -7.25
CA TYR A 392 -2.24 -13.40 -6.39
C TYR A 392 -3.57 -13.67 -5.69
N THR A 393 -4.22 -12.69 -5.10
CA THR A 393 -5.47 -12.89 -4.37
C THR A 393 -6.67 -13.18 -5.29
N ASP A 394 -6.65 -12.68 -6.53
CA ASP A 394 -7.66 -12.98 -7.56
C ASP A 394 -7.40 -14.35 -8.25
N HIS A 395 -6.14 -14.82 -8.29
CA HIS A 395 -5.70 -16.06 -8.94
C HIS A 395 -4.74 -16.84 -8.03
N PRO A 396 -5.18 -17.26 -6.84
CA PRO A 396 -4.29 -17.85 -5.86
C PRO A 396 -3.87 -19.26 -6.27
N VAL A 397 -2.61 -19.65 -5.95
CA VAL A 397 -2.09 -21.01 -6.25
C VAL A 397 -2.60 -22.06 -5.24
N PHE A 398 -3.09 -21.63 -4.10
CA PHE A 398 -3.81 -22.44 -3.12
C PHE A 398 -5.18 -21.80 -2.87
N PRO A 399 -6.21 -22.58 -2.46
CA PRO A 399 -7.51 -22.01 -2.12
C PRO A 399 -7.34 -20.84 -1.12
N LEU A 400 -7.86 -19.66 -1.46
CA LEU A 400 -7.61 -18.45 -0.67
C LEU A 400 -8.14 -18.57 0.77
N GLU A 401 -9.24 -19.33 0.94
CA GLU A 401 -9.84 -19.68 2.22
C GLU A 401 -8.93 -20.55 3.12
N SER A 402 -7.91 -21.21 2.54
CA SER A 402 -6.90 -21.92 3.33
C SER A 402 -5.92 -20.99 4.04
N THR A 403 -5.83 -19.75 3.59
CA THR A 403 -4.94 -18.75 4.19
C THR A 403 -5.46 -18.32 5.57
N VAL A 404 -4.62 -18.51 6.57
CA VAL A 404 -4.91 -18.25 7.98
C VAL A 404 -4.66 -16.78 8.33
N ALA A 405 -3.56 -16.26 7.83
CA ALA A 405 -3.16 -14.87 7.96
C ALA A 405 -2.10 -14.54 6.89
N ASP A 406 -2.02 -13.26 6.54
CA ASP A 406 -0.89 -12.69 5.82
C ASP A 406 -0.06 -11.82 6.77
N VAL A 407 1.25 -12.07 6.80
CA VAL A 407 2.26 -11.30 7.53
C VAL A 407 3.08 -10.56 6.49
N ASN A 408 2.75 -9.29 6.28
CA ASN A 408 3.37 -8.43 5.30
C ASN A 408 4.50 -7.60 5.92
N ILE A 409 5.60 -7.49 5.21
CA ILE A 409 6.77 -6.73 5.63
C ILE A 409 7.09 -5.73 4.52
N ASP A 410 7.13 -4.45 4.89
CA ASP A 410 7.41 -3.38 3.94
C ASP A 410 8.07 -2.21 4.69
N MET A 411 9.33 -1.91 4.33
CA MET A 411 10.16 -0.89 4.97
C MET A 411 10.41 -1.16 6.46
N VAL A 412 11.30 -2.08 6.79
CA VAL A 412 11.66 -2.41 8.19
C VAL A 412 13.12 -2.09 8.54
N GLY A 413 13.88 -1.51 7.60
CA GLY A 413 15.32 -1.28 7.74
C GLY A 413 15.72 0.09 8.29
N ARG A 414 14.81 1.05 8.40
CA ARG A 414 15.12 2.44 8.79
C ARG A 414 14.50 2.84 10.12
N VAL A 415 14.70 4.10 10.47
CA VAL A 415 14.04 4.76 11.61
C VAL A 415 13.36 6.02 11.09
N ASP A 416 12.09 6.20 11.41
CA ASP A 416 11.34 7.39 11.05
C ASP A 416 11.68 8.58 11.98
N PRO A 417 11.34 9.82 11.60
CA PRO A 417 11.63 11.00 12.41
C PRO A 417 10.95 11.01 13.80
N GLU A 418 9.81 10.31 13.93
CA GLU A 418 9.09 10.27 15.21
C GLU A 418 9.79 9.39 16.25
N HIS A 419 10.55 8.40 15.81
CA HIS A 419 11.25 7.45 16.68
C HIS A 419 12.75 7.68 16.76
N GLU A 420 13.27 8.73 16.14
CA GLU A 420 14.69 9.04 16.20
C GLU A 420 15.14 9.21 17.65
N GLY A 421 16.15 8.42 18.06
CA GLY A 421 16.70 8.42 19.41
C GLY A 421 15.80 7.81 20.50
N LYS A 422 14.66 7.19 20.16
CA LYS A 422 13.70 6.60 21.12
C LYS A 422 13.86 5.10 21.36
N GLY A 423 14.83 4.46 20.72
CA GLY A 423 15.04 3.02 20.81
C GLY A 423 14.36 2.23 19.71
N ASP A 424 14.32 0.90 19.87
CA ASP A 424 13.73 0.04 18.85
C ASP A 424 12.21 0.00 18.94
N TYR A 425 11.61 0.04 17.77
CA TYR A 425 10.16 0.04 17.58
C TYR A 425 9.78 -0.63 16.27
N VAL A 426 8.49 -0.92 16.09
CA VAL A 426 7.87 -1.26 14.80
C VAL A 426 6.42 -0.81 14.82
N TYR A 427 5.93 -0.32 13.69
CA TYR A 427 4.50 -0.15 13.47
C TYR A 427 3.86 -1.50 13.12
N ILE A 428 2.70 -1.76 13.71
CA ILE A 428 1.85 -2.90 13.34
C ILE A 428 0.55 -2.34 12.79
N VAL A 429 0.32 -2.59 11.51
CA VAL A 429 -0.81 -2.04 10.77
C VAL A 429 -1.78 -3.15 10.41
N GLY A 430 -3.06 -2.95 10.69
CA GLY A 430 -4.14 -3.84 10.27
C GLY A 430 -4.37 -5.08 11.13
N ALA A 431 -3.48 -5.41 12.08
CA ALA A 431 -3.59 -6.65 12.86
C ALA A 431 -4.90 -6.79 13.66
N ASP A 432 -5.49 -5.67 14.10
CA ASP A 432 -6.74 -5.62 14.83
C ASP A 432 -7.98 -5.30 13.96
N LYS A 433 -7.80 -5.06 12.64
CA LYS A 433 -8.88 -4.66 11.75
C LYS A 433 -9.88 -5.78 11.49
N LEU A 434 -9.39 -7.00 11.30
CA LEU A 434 -10.21 -8.18 11.02
C LEU A 434 -10.20 -9.20 12.15
N SER A 435 -9.15 -9.24 13.00
CA SER A 435 -8.97 -10.21 14.05
C SER A 435 -8.40 -9.60 15.32
N SER A 436 -9.14 -9.65 16.41
CA SER A 436 -8.60 -9.27 17.73
C SER A 436 -7.51 -10.23 18.22
N GLU A 437 -7.58 -11.51 17.82
CA GLU A 437 -6.59 -12.52 18.18
C GLU A 437 -5.25 -12.34 17.49
N LEU A 438 -5.21 -11.89 16.22
CA LEU A 438 -3.95 -11.67 15.51
C LEU A 438 -3.13 -10.56 16.18
N ASN A 439 -3.79 -9.47 16.57
CA ASN A 439 -3.13 -8.42 17.33
C ASN A 439 -2.60 -8.93 18.68
N ALA A 440 -3.42 -9.68 19.41
CA ALA A 440 -3.00 -10.26 20.69
C ALA A 440 -1.82 -11.24 20.55
N VAL A 441 -1.73 -11.99 19.44
CA VAL A 441 -0.57 -12.84 19.13
C VAL A 441 0.68 -11.99 18.95
N SER A 442 0.61 -10.91 18.18
CA SER A 442 1.75 -10.01 17.97
C SER A 442 2.23 -9.37 19.27
N GLU A 443 1.32 -8.92 20.12
CA GLU A 443 1.65 -8.36 21.44
C GLU A 443 2.27 -9.40 22.39
N ALA A 444 1.71 -10.61 22.44
CA ALA A 444 2.20 -11.67 23.30
C ALA A 444 3.60 -12.16 22.89
N THR A 445 3.86 -12.29 21.60
CA THR A 445 5.18 -12.65 21.08
C THR A 445 6.21 -11.56 21.35
N ASN A 446 5.86 -10.29 21.14
CA ASN A 446 6.73 -9.17 21.49
C ASN A 446 7.10 -9.19 22.99
N GLN A 447 6.12 -9.29 23.85
CA GLN A 447 6.36 -9.32 25.31
C GLN A 447 7.23 -10.50 25.74
N LYS A 448 7.04 -11.68 25.10
CA LYS A 448 7.71 -12.93 25.49
C LYS A 448 9.18 -12.98 25.08
N TYR A 449 9.53 -12.52 23.87
CA TYR A 449 10.83 -12.83 23.28
C TYR A 449 11.82 -11.67 23.31
N ASN A 450 11.45 -10.53 22.80
CA ASN A 450 12.37 -9.41 22.66
C ASN A 450 11.58 -8.09 22.57
N PRO A 451 11.09 -7.57 23.69
CA PRO A 451 10.20 -6.42 23.69
C PRO A 451 10.82 -5.19 23.01
N ILE A 452 10.17 -4.72 21.96
CA ILE A 452 10.39 -3.42 21.33
C ILE A 452 9.09 -2.63 21.42
N ALA A 453 9.13 -1.31 21.18
CA ALA A 453 7.91 -0.52 21.19
C ALA A 453 7.02 -0.90 19.98
N LEU A 454 5.77 -1.28 20.23
CA LEU A 454 4.77 -1.48 19.19
C LEU A 454 3.99 -0.18 19.02
N ASP A 455 3.96 0.36 17.82
CA ASP A 455 3.22 1.57 17.49
C ASP A 455 2.04 1.24 16.57
N TYR A 456 0.87 1.79 16.88
CA TYR A 456 -0.39 1.56 16.18
C TYR A 456 -0.95 2.81 15.50
N LYS A 457 -0.12 3.85 15.34
CA LYS A 457 -0.50 5.15 14.74
C LYS A 457 -1.27 4.99 13.44
N TYR A 458 -0.82 4.11 12.57
CA TYR A 458 -1.40 3.89 11.24
C TYR A 458 -2.70 3.06 11.23
N ASN A 459 -3.17 2.63 12.41
CA ASN A 459 -4.49 2.02 12.56
C ASN A 459 -5.61 3.05 12.75
N ASP A 460 -5.27 4.35 12.96
CA ASP A 460 -6.27 5.41 13.03
C ASP A 460 -7.01 5.53 11.69
N PRO A 461 -8.35 5.45 11.67
CA PRO A 461 -9.14 5.67 10.46
C PRO A 461 -8.92 7.03 9.79
N ASN A 462 -8.43 8.02 10.55
CA ASN A 462 -8.11 9.37 10.08
C ASN A 462 -6.61 9.56 9.77
N ASP A 463 -5.84 8.49 9.69
CA ASP A 463 -4.43 8.58 9.29
C ASP A 463 -4.32 9.34 7.96
N PRO A 464 -3.65 10.52 7.93
CA PRO A 464 -3.53 11.32 6.72
C PRO A 464 -2.72 10.65 5.63
N GLU A 465 -1.84 9.73 6.00
CA GLU A 465 -1.00 8.96 5.07
C GLU A 465 -1.72 7.75 4.49
N HIS A 466 -2.85 7.32 5.11
CA HIS A 466 -3.63 6.15 4.69
C HIS A 466 -2.81 4.85 4.56
N ILE A 467 -1.82 4.65 5.42
CA ILE A 467 -0.83 3.55 5.33
C ILE A 467 -1.50 2.17 5.26
N TYR A 468 -2.62 1.95 5.95
CA TYR A 468 -3.36 0.69 5.88
C TYR A 468 -3.74 0.25 4.45
N TYR A 469 -3.86 1.18 3.51
CA TYR A 469 -4.29 0.92 2.12
C TYR A 469 -3.11 0.89 1.13
N ARG A 470 -1.86 1.04 1.60
CA ARG A 470 -0.71 1.35 0.76
C ARG A 470 0.32 0.23 0.67
N SER A 471 0.04 -0.98 1.15
CA SER A 471 0.91 -2.13 0.94
C SER A 471 0.10 -3.40 0.66
N ASP A 472 0.76 -4.47 0.26
CA ASP A 472 0.21 -5.70 -0.32
C ASP A 472 -0.79 -6.43 0.57
N HIS A 473 -0.66 -6.33 1.89
CA HIS A 473 -1.59 -6.90 2.87
C HIS A 473 -3.05 -6.48 2.63
N TYR A 474 -3.24 -5.30 2.04
CA TYR A 474 -4.59 -4.78 1.83
C TYR A 474 -5.41 -5.65 0.85
N ASN A 475 -4.77 -6.27 -0.14
CA ASN A 475 -5.47 -7.18 -1.04
C ASN A 475 -5.94 -8.45 -0.31
N PHE A 476 -5.18 -8.98 0.64
CA PHE A 476 -5.65 -10.06 1.52
C PHE A 476 -6.79 -9.60 2.44
N ALA A 477 -6.66 -8.41 3.02
CA ALA A 477 -7.70 -7.84 3.89
C ALA A 477 -9.06 -7.66 3.17
N LYS A 478 -9.07 -7.27 1.90
CA LYS A 478 -10.28 -7.21 1.05
C LYS A 478 -11.01 -8.55 0.98
N HIS A 479 -10.27 -9.66 1.02
CA HIS A 479 -10.80 -11.02 1.04
C HIS A 479 -11.07 -11.55 2.44
N LYS A 480 -11.03 -10.66 3.47
CA LYS A 480 -11.29 -10.99 4.88
C LYS A 480 -10.29 -11.96 5.49
N ILE A 481 -9.08 -11.98 4.99
CA ILE A 481 -7.96 -12.69 5.58
C ILE A 481 -7.33 -11.75 6.63
N PRO A 482 -7.13 -12.20 7.87
CA PRO A 482 -6.42 -11.42 8.89
C PRO A 482 -5.01 -11.06 8.41
N VAL A 483 -4.62 -9.80 8.60
CA VAL A 483 -3.33 -9.29 8.12
C VAL A 483 -2.58 -8.60 9.25
N ALA A 484 -1.26 -8.75 9.26
CA ALA A 484 -0.38 -7.95 10.10
C ALA A 484 0.73 -7.37 9.21
N PHE A 485 0.67 -6.08 8.98
CA PHE A 485 1.68 -5.37 8.22
C PHE A 485 2.67 -4.71 9.18
N TYR A 486 3.94 -5.05 9.04
CA TYR A 486 5.05 -4.52 9.82
C TYR A 486 5.86 -3.53 9.01
N THR A 487 6.06 -2.33 9.58
CA THR A 487 6.84 -1.28 8.94
C THR A 487 7.60 -0.43 9.97
N SER A 488 8.69 0.18 9.58
CA SER A 488 9.38 1.20 10.38
C SER A 488 8.95 2.63 10.06
N GLY A 489 7.95 2.80 9.18
CA GLY A 489 7.40 4.09 8.82
C GLY A 489 8.19 4.82 7.73
N LEU A 490 7.72 6.03 7.40
CA LEU A 490 8.28 6.82 6.31
C LEU A 490 9.49 7.62 6.78
N HIS A 491 10.57 7.62 5.99
CA HIS A 491 11.81 8.36 6.26
C HIS A 491 12.12 9.37 5.15
N ALA A 492 13.13 10.21 5.36
CA ALA A 492 13.45 11.31 4.46
C ALA A 492 13.89 10.87 3.04
N ASP A 493 14.34 9.63 2.88
CA ASP A 493 14.80 9.07 1.60
C ASP A 493 13.72 8.26 0.87
N TYR A 494 12.51 8.14 1.44
CA TYR A 494 11.38 7.41 0.83
C TYR A 494 11.11 7.92 -0.59
N HIS A 495 11.05 6.99 -1.57
CA HIS A 495 10.89 7.26 -3.00
C HIS A 495 11.96 8.20 -3.59
N LYS A 496 13.19 8.14 -3.07
CA LYS A 496 14.34 8.90 -3.60
C LYS A 496 15.49 7.99 -3.98
N GLU A 497 16.34 8.51 -4.87
CA GLU A 497 17.60 7.86 -5.26
C GLU A 497 18.60 7.71 -4.11
N THR A 498 18.26 8.25 -2.95
CA THR A 498 19.09 8.19 -1.75
C THR A 498 18.67 7.09 -0.77
N ASP A 499 17.69 6.26 -1.12
CA ASP A 499 17.34 5.05 -0.35
C ASP A 499 18.31 3.92 -0.67
N GLU A 500 19.42 3.91 0.09
CA GLU A 500 20.61 3.10 -0.16
C GLU A 500 20.94 2.16 1.00
N VAL A 501 21.64 1.07 0.70
CA VAL A 501 22.02 0.00 1.64
C VAL A 501 22.84 0.51 2.83
N ASP A 502 23.69 1.53 2.62
CA ASP A 502 24.54 2.09 3.67
C ASP A 502 23.76 2.83 4.77
N LYS A 503 22.51 3.16 4.50
CA LYS A 503 21.61 3.81 5.45
C LYS A 503 20.75 2.85 6.26
N ILE A 504 20.76 1.57 5.94
CA ILE A 504 19.95 0.57 6.65
C ILE A 504 20.53 0.30 8.05
N ASN A 505 19.65 0.34 9.04
CA ASN A 505 19.98 -0.04 10.42
C ASN A 505 19.78 -1.55 10.61
N PHE A 506 20.72 -2.35 10.11
CA PHE A 506 20.63 -3.81 10.16
C PHE A 506 20.43 -4.39 11.58
N PRO A 507 21.04 -3.85 12.65
CA PRO A 507 20.73 -4.32 14.00
C PRO A 507 19.26 -4.14 14.41
N ALA A 508 18.67 -2.97 14.13
CA ALA A 508 17.26 -2.72 14.42
C ALA A 508 16.34 -3.56 13.53
N MET A 509 16.67 -3.69 12.23
CA MET A 509 15.98 -4.55 11.28
C MET A 509 15.93 -6.00 11.76
N ALA A 510 17.08 -6.58 12.12
CA ALA A 510 17.14 -7.96 12.62
C ALA A 510 16.27 -8.17 13.88
N ARG A 511 16.19 -7.18 14.78
CA ARG A 511 15.30 -7.26 15.95
C ARG A 511 13.83 -7.24 15.59
N ARG A 512 13.44 -6.41 14.63
CA ARG A 512 12.06 -6.39 14.07
C ARG A 512 11.74 -7.73 13.42
N ASP A 513 12.64 -8.23 12.59
CA ASP A 513 12.47 -9.50 11.89
C ASP A 513 12.37 -10.69 12.84
N GLN A 514 13.16 -10.72 13.92
CA GLN A 514 13.02 -11.74 14.95
C GLN A 514 11.63 -11.73 15.62
N LEU A 515 11.07 -10.55 15.89
CA LEU A 515 9.70 -10.43 16.39
C LEU A 515 8.68 -10.92 15.35
N ILE A 516 8.82 -10.52 14.10
CA ILE A 516 7.91 -10.92 13.01
C ILE A 516 7.97 -12.43 12.81
N PHE A 517 9.17 -13.01 12.83
CA PHE A 517 9.36 -14.47 12.78
C PHE A 517 8.66 -15.18 13.93
N HIS A 518 8.79 -14.70 15.19
CA HIS A 518 8.08 -15.28 16.32
C HIS A 518 6.56 -15.21 16.17
N THR A 519 6.03 -14.12 15.63
CA THR A 519 4.60 -13.99 15.33
C THR A 519 4.16 -15.01 14.27
N ALA A 520 4.90 -15.12 13.18
CA ALA A 520 4.63 -16.11 12.13
C ALA A 520 4.77 -17.55 12.64
N TRP A 521 5.76 -17.81 13.49
CA TRP A 521 5.95 -19.11 14.13
C TRP A 521 4.75 -19.49 15.01
N GLU A 522 4.24 -18.58 15.82
CA GLU A 522 3.05 -18.80 16.63
C GLU A 522 1.83 -19.08 15.74
N LEU A 523 1.61 -18.30 14.70
CA LEU A 523 0.53 -18.51 13.72
C LEU A 523 0.64 -19.86 13.02
N ALA A 524 1.86 -20.30 12.71
CA ALA A 524 2.11 -21.58 12.04
C ALA A 524 1.93 -22.79 12.95
N ASN A 525 2.05 -22.62 14.28
CA ASN A 525 2.10 -23.75 15.22
C ASN A 525 0.91 -23.81 16.20
N ARG A 526 0.13 -22.76 16.39
CA ARG A 526 -1.02 -22.73 17.31
C ARG A 526 -2.14 -23.64 16.83
N ASP A 527 -3.01 -24.08 17.77
CA ASP A 527 -4.10 -25.00 17.46
C ASP A 527 -5.17 -24.36 16.58
N ASN A 528 -5.63 -23.18 16.92
CA ASN A 528 -6.73 -22.51 16.22
C ASN A 528 -6.24 -21.45 15.26
N ARG A 529 -6.99 -21.22 14.18
CA ARG A 529 -6.83 -20.05 13.32
C ARG A 529 -7.21 -18.80 14.13
N PRO A 530 -6.61 -17.62 13.86
CA PRO A 530 -7.13 -16.35 14.36
C PRO A 530 -8.59 -16.16 13.93
N VAL A 531 -9.45 -15.80 14.89
CA VAL A 531 -10.87 -15.60 14.60
C VAL A 531 -11.07 -14.28 13.85
N VAL A 532 -11.88 -14.31 12.80
CA VAL A 532 -12.31 -13.08 12.09
C VAL A 532 -13.53 -12.53 12.84
N ASP A 533 -13.30 -11.70 13.85
CA ASP A 533 -14.30 -11.20 14.79
C ASP A 533 -14.42 -9.68 14.81
N SER A 534 -13.65 -9.00 13.96
CA SER A 534 -13.61 -7.55 13.87
C SER A 534 -13.83 -7.10 12.41
N ASN A 535 -14.27 -5.89 12.24
CA ASN A 535 -14.37 -5.21 10.93
C ASN A 535 -14.18 -3.71 11.18
N LYS A 536 -13.06 -3.38 11.81
CA LYS A 536 -12.70 -1.98 12.07
C LYS A 536 -12.33 -1.29 10.77
N PRO A 537 -12.76 -0.03 10.58
CA PRO A 537 -12.44 0.76 9.39
C PRO A 537 -10.95 1.07 9.28
#